data_fa34250e1df16dd0baf863c2a237625d
#
_entry.id   fa34250e1df16dd0baf863c2a237625d
#
_cell.length_a   1.000
_cell.length_b   1.000
_cell.length_c   1.000
_cell.angle_alpha   90.00
_cell.angle_beta   90.00
_cell.angle_gamma   90.00
#
_symmetry.space_group_name_H-M   'P 1'
#
loop_
_entity.id
_entity.type
_entity.pdbx_description
1 polymer ?
#
loop_
_entity_poly.entity_id
_entity_poly.type
_entity_poly.pdbx_seq_one_letter_code
_entity_poly.pdbx_strand_id
1 'polypeptide(L)'
;GFLRYGEWQWLHKVLAAYGCLIPRLVTGQFDPTHHRAVWPSTGNYCRGGVAISRILGCRSVAVLPEGMSRERFEWLESWVTDQSDIVRTYGTESNVKEIYDACNEMAEDAENVILNQFNEFGNYVAHRAVTGPSLERIFDAVNVDGSKKMTAYVAASGSGGTLAAGDYLKQSHGARICAVEALECPTLLNNGYGDHNIQGIGDKHVPFIHNVMNTDFVVAVSDKASNALNLVFNTTPGRSYLAKRTGINQEFAAELANLGLSSIANVLG
;
A
#
# COMPACT_ATOMS: atom_id res chain seq x y z
N GLY A 1 -11.91 -2.86 2.74
CA GLY A 1 -12.62 -1.78 3.42
C GLY A 1 -12.75 -0.59 2.51
N PHE A 2 -13.97 -0.15 2.27
CA PHE A 2 -14.27 1.04 1.47
C PHE A 2 -13.88 2.26 2.29
N LEU A 3 -12.70 2.79 2.05
CA LEU A 3 -12.27 4.03 2.64
C LEU A 3 -12.75 5.17 1.75
N ARG A 4 -13.74 5.93 2.23
CA ARG A 4 -14.19 7.15 1.58
C ARG A 4 -13.01 8.10 1.37
N TYR A 5 -13.04 8.85 0.28
CA TYR A 5 -12.15 9.98 0.04
C TYR A 5 -12.11 10.86 1.30
N GLY A 6 -10.93 10.97 1.92
CA GLY A 6 -10.74 11.72 3.15
C GLY A 6 -9.63 11.16 4.02
N GLU A 7 -9.64 11.44 5.27
CA GLU A 7 -8.56 11.27 6.26
C GLU A 7 -7.99 9.85 6.45
N TRP A 8 -8.59 8.80 5.85
CA TRP A 8 -8.31 7.40 6.15
C TRP A 8 -7.61 6.58 5.04
N GLN A 9 -7.19 7.19 3.94
CA GLN A 9 -6.57 6.50 2.78
C GLN A 9 -5.30 5.69 3.13
N TRP A 10 -4.66 6.00 4.25
CA TRP A 10 -3.43 5.36 4.72
C TRP A 10 -3.66 4.16 5.65
N LEU A 11 -4.90 3.85 6.06
CA LEU A 11 -5.19 2.78 7.03
C LEU A 11 -4.66 1.40 6.63
N HIS A 12 -4.61 1.06 5.36
CA HIS A 12 -4.01 -0.19 4.91
C HIS A 12 -2.53 -0.33 5.29
N LYS A 13 -1.83 0.80 5.43
CA LYS A 13 -0.42 0.81 5.86
C LYS A 13 -0.25 0.70 7.38
N VAL A 14 -1.29 0.95 8.17
CA VAL A 14 -1.26 0.65 9.61
C VAL A 14 -1.05 -0.84 9.85
N LEU A 15 -1.73 -1.71 9.08
CA LEU A 15 -1.54 -3.16 9.19
C LEU A 15 -0.10 -3.58 8.82
N ALA A 16 0.45 -3.02 7.75
CA ALA A 16 1.84 -3.27 7.35
C ALA A 16 2.82 -2.82 8.43
N ALA A 17 2.64 -1.60 8.97
CA ALA A 17 3.48 -1.06 10.04
C ALA A 17 3.35 -1.87 11.33
N TYR A 18 2.15 -2.26 11.72
CA TYR A 18 1.90 -3.16 12.84
C TYR A 18 2.66 -4.48 12.67
N GLY A 19 2.56 -5.09 11.49
CA GLY A 19 3.23 -6.34 11.17
C GLY A 19 4.77 -6.23 11.24
N CYS A 20 5.34 -5.07 10.91
CA CYS A 20 6.79 -4.83 11.04
C CYS A 20 7.24 -4.59 12.48
N LEU A 21 6.46 -3.83 13.27
CA LEU A 21 6.85 -3.40 14.61
C LEU A 21 6.59 -4.46 15.68
N ILE A 22 5.43 -5.10 15.68
CA ILE A 22 5.01 -6.00 16.76
C ILE A 22 5.96 -7.20 16.95
N PRO A 23 6.43 -7.90 15.90
CA PRO A 23 7.39 -8.99 16.08
C PRO A 23 8.66 -8.54 16.80
N ARG A 24 9.18 -7.35 16.48
CA ARG A 24 10.37 -6.80 17.12
C ARG A 24 10.13 -6.41 18.57
N LEU A 25 8.95 -5.88 18.87
CA LEU A 25 8.53 -5.56 20.24
C LEU A 25 8.43 -6.84 21.10
N VAL A 26 7.77 -7.88 20.60
CA VAL A 26 7.53 -9.13 21.33
C VAL A 26 8.83 -9.92 21.55
N THR A 27 9.76 -9.84 20.59
CA THR A 27 11.06 -10.52 20.67
C THR A 27 12.15 -9.72 21.41
N GLY A 28 11.82 -8.50 21.89
CA GLY A 28 12.77 -7.63 22.58
C GLY A 28 13.78 -6.92 21.65
N GLN A 29 13.56 -6.99 20.32
CA GLN A 29 14.39 -6.26 19.34
C GLN A 29 14.00 -4.78 19.22
N PHE A 30 12.91 -4.39 19.85
CA PHE A 30 12.44 -3.01 19.94
C PHE A 30 11.94 -2.75 21.37
N ASP A 31 12.56 -1.79 22.06
CA ASP A 31 12.13 -1.30 23.36
C ASP A 31 11.45 0.08 23.18
N PRO A 32 10.14 0.21 23.42
CA PRO A 32 9.42 1.46 23.21
C PRO A 32 9.86 2.61 24.12
N THR A 33 10.57 2.32 25.21
CA THR A 33 11.05 3.32 26.15
C THR A 33 12.41 3.92 25.74
N HIS A 34 13.10 3.27 24.82
CA HIS A 34 14.47 3.62 24.43
C HIS A 34 14.60 3.83 22.92
N HIS A 35 14.03 2.94 22.10
CA HIS A 35 14.19 2.99 20.66
C HIS A 35 13.21 3.95 19.98
N ARG A 36 13.61 4.45 18.82
CA ARG A 36 12.79 5.22 17.88
C ARG A 36 12.44 4.35 16.69
N ALA A 37 11.14 4.23 16.37
CA ALA A 37 10.67 3.51 15.19
C ALA A 37 10.82 4.40 13.95
N VAL A 38 11.74 4.07 13.04
CA VAL A 38 12.00 4.84 11.82
C VAL A 38 11.23 4.24 10.65
N TRP A 39 10.41 5.06 10.00
CA TRP A 39 9.46 4.67 8.97
C TRP A 39 9.80 5.29 7.61
N PRO A 40 10.65 4.63 6.78
CA PRO A 40 10.98 5.10 5.43
C PRO A 40 9.83 4.86 4.45
N SER A 41 9.41 5.90 3.72
CA SER A 41 8.36 5.77 2.70
C SER A 41 8.17 7.05 1.90
N THR A 42 7.44 6.96 0.80
CA THR A 42 6.92 8.10 0.06
C THR A 42 5.62 8.70 0.65
N GLY A 43 5.19 8.26 1.85
CA GLY A 43 4.10 8.91 2.58
C GLY A 43 3.13 8.01 3.34
N ASN A 44 2.41 7.11 2.68
CA ASN A 44 1.36 6.34 3.35
C ASN A 44 1.88 5.38 4.42
N TYR A 45 3.04 4.77 4.20
CA TYR A 45 3.63 3.88 5.19
C TYR A 45 4.21 4.65 6.38
N CYS A 46 4.84 5.83 6.17
CA CYS A 46 5.23 6.71 7.28
C CYS A 46 4.03 7.05 8.16
N ARG A 47 2.91 7.44 7.56
CA ARG A 47 1.67 7.76 8.29
C ARG A 47 1.15 6.56 9.08
N GLY A 48 1.15 5.37 8.47
CA GLY A 48 0.79 4.12 9.15
C GLY A 48 1.72 3.83 10.33
N GLY A 49 3.03 4.02 10.14
CA GLY A 49 4.06 3.82 11.16
C GLY A 49 3.95 4.81 12.33
N VAL A 50 3.79 6.10 12.02
CA VAL A 50 3.58 7.13 13.05
C VAL A 50 2.30 6.86 13.85
N ALA A 51 1.21 6.46 13.17
CA ALA A 51 -0.04 6.13 13.85
C ALA A 51 0.12 4.94 14.81
N ILE A 52 0.74 3.83 14.37
CA ILE A 52 0.92 2.67 15.23
C ILE A 52 1.90 2.95 16.36
N SER A 53 2.96 3.72 16.12
CA SER A 53 3.90 4.14 17.15
C SER A 53 3.22 4.97 18.24
N ARG A 54 2.35 5.91 17.85
CA ARG A 54 1.56 6.73 18.79
C ARG A 54 0.59 5.88 19.60
N ILE A 55 -0.08 4.90 18.98
CA ILE A 55 -0.98 3.96 19.68
C ILE A 55 -0.20 3.14 20.72
N LEU A 56 1.03 2.73 20.41
CA LEU A 56 1.89 1.93 21.29
C LEU A 56 2.72 2.79 22.27
N GLY A 57 2.63 4.11 22.20
CA GLY A 57 3.32 5.03 23.09
C GLY A 57 4.83 5.10 22.86
N CYS A 58 5.33 4.78 21.66
CA CYS A 58 6.75 4.88 21.32
C CYS A 58 7.03 6.07 20.38
N ARG A 59 8.26 6.57 20.43
CA ARG A 59 8.74 7.61 19.52
C ARG A 59 8.88 7.08 18.11
N SER A 60 8.51 7.90 17.12
CA SER A 60 8.57 7.54 15.70
C SER A 60 9.24 8.63 14.88
N VAL A 61 9.97 8.22 13.86
CA VAL A 61 10.58 9.10 12.88
C VAL A 61 10.04 8.75 11.48
N ALA A 62 9.51 9.73 10.78
CA ALA A 62 9.07 9.60 9.38
C ALA A 62 10.17 10.09 8.45
N VAL A 63 10.59 9.27 7.49
CA VAL A 63 11.59 9.63 6.46
C VAL A 63 10.92 9.60 5.10
N LEU A 64 10.79 10.77 4.45
CA LEU A 64 10.08 10.87 3.17
C LEU A 64 10.61 12.03 2.30
N PRO A 65 10.44 11.96 0.96
CA PRO A 65 10.88 13.02 0.05
C PRO A 65 10.14 14.34 0.29
N GLU A 66 10.84 15.45 0.14
CA GLU A 66 10.30 16.80 0.33
C GLU A 66 9.21 17.16 -0.70
N GLY A 67 9.25 16.56 -1.90
CA GLY A 67 8.28 16.78 -2.97
C GLY A 67 6.92 16.09 -2.75
N MET A 68 6.71 15.44 -1.62
CA MET A 68 5.40 14.83 -1.31
C MET A 68 4.32 15.89 -1.06
N SER A 69 3.04 15.47 -1.18
CA SER A 69 1.91 16.39 -1.04
C SER A 69 1.89 17.08 0.33
N ARG A 70 1.49 18.35 0.33
CA ARG A 70 1.34 19.18 1.54
C ARG A 70 0.47 18.48 2.61
N GLU A 71 -0.62 17.87 2.20
CA GLU A 71 -1.53 17.15 3.11
C GLU A 71 -0.84 16.02 3.90
N ARG A 72 0.16 15.34 3.28
CA ARG A 72 0.93 14.30 3.97
C ARG A 72 1.77 14.89 5.09
N PHE A 73 2.42 16.03 4.84
CA PHE A 73 3.23 16.72 5.85
C PHE A 73 2.36 17.29 6.95
N GLU A 74 1.28 18.02 6.65
CA GLU A 74 0.34 18.56 7.63
C GLU A 74 -0.21 17.46 8.55
N TRP A 75 -0.52 16.30 7.99
CA TRP A 75 -0.95 15.16 8.79
C TRP A 75 0.19 14.65 9.71
N LEU A 76 1.40 14.44 9.18
CA LEU A 76 2.54 13.98 9.97
C LEU A 76 2.86 14.97 11.11
N GLU A 77 2.90 16.27 10.79
CA GLU A 77 3.14 17.36 11.74
C GLU A 77 2.13 17.37 12.88
N SER A 78 0.88 16.97 12.63
CA SER A 78 -0.16 16.85 13.67
C SER A 78 -0.04 15.58 14.52
N TRP A 79 0.72 14.58 14.08
CA TRP A 79 0.80 13.27 14.73
C TRP A 79 2.13 12.99 15.43
N VAL A 80 3.24 13.54 14.95
CA VAL A 80 4.55 13.41 15.63
C VAL A 80 4.58 14.28 16.89
N THR A 81 5.42 13.88 17.85
CA THR A 81 5.61 14.66 19.08
C THR A 81 6.60 15.80 18.87
N ASP A 82 7.63 15.57 18.07
CA ASP A 82 8.68 16.53 17.73
C ASP A 82 8.74 16.69 16.21
N GLN A 83 8.74 17.92 15.73
CA GLN A 83 8.81 18.21 14.28
C GLN A 83 10.14 17.73 13.66
N SER A 84 11.20 17.63 14.44
CA SER A 84 12.47 17.05 14.00
C SER A 84 12.38 15.54 13.67
N ASP A 85 11.32 14.88 14.09
CA ASP A 85 11.03 13.48 13.72
C ASP A 85 10.46 13.32 12.29
N ILE A 86 10.32 14.43 11.54
CA ILE A 86 10.00 14.41 10.11
C ILE A 86 11.25 14.74 9.32
N VAL A 87 11.94 13.71 8.85
CA VAL A 87 13.15 13.80 8.04
C VAL A 87 12.76 13.91 6.58
N ARG A 88 13.08 15.07 5.96
CA ARG A 88 12.80 15.34 4.55
C ARG A 88 14.03 15.01 3.71
N THR A 89 13.88 14.09 2.76
CA THR A 89 14.92 13.77 1.79
C THR A 89 14.71 14.54 0.49
N TYR A 90 15.74 14.68 -0.31
CA TYR A 90 15.63 15.34 -1.61
C TYR A 90 14.72 14.55 -2.57
N GLY A 91 13.93 15.26 -3.36
CA GLY A 91 13.23 14.72 -4.52
C GLY A 91 11.76 14.41 -4.32
N THR A 92 11.27 13.44 -5.11
CA THR A 92 9.85 13.08 -5.25
C THR A 92 9.62 11.61 -4.91
N GLU A 93 8.46 11.08 -5.25
CA GLU A 93 8.07 9.68 -5.05
C GLU A 93 9.06 8.66 -5.62
N SER A 94 9.79 9.03 -6.68
CA SER A 94 10.78 8.21 -7.34
C SER A 94 12.15 8.17 -6.64
N ASN A 95 12.41 9.08 -5.69
CA ASN A 95 13.71 9.22 -5.01
C ASN A 95 13.82 8.31 -3.79
N VAL A 96 13.70 7.01 -3.99
CA VAL A 96 13.76 6.00 -2.91
C VAL A 96 15.18 5.81 -2.40
N LYS A 97 16.20 6.01 -3.25
CA LYS A 97 17.60 5.89 -2.85
C LYS A 97 17.95 6.89 -1.75
N GLU A 98 17.53 8.13 -1.87
CA GLU A 98 17.79 9.19 -0.91
C GLU A 98 17.15 8.88 0.46
N ILE A 99 15.99 8.21 0.46
CA ILE A 99 15.36 7.70 1.68
C ILE A 99 16.24 6.62 2.32
N TYR A 100 16.77 5.69 1.53
CA TYR A 100 17.62 4.62 2.05
C TYR A 100 18.96 5.15 2.56
N ASP A 101 19.58 6.11 1.88
CA ASP A 101 20.81 6.74 2.31
C ASP A 101 20.63 7.42 3.69
N ALA A 102 19.56 8.20 3.85
CA ALA A 102 19.21 8.82 5.14
C ALA A 102 18.95 7.75 6.24
N CYS A 103 18.27 6.67 5.91
CA CYS A 103 18.04 5.58 6.87
C CYS A 103 19.32 4.85 7.25
N ASN A 104 20.27 4.68 6.32
CA ASN A 104 21.57 4.07 6.61
C ASN A 104 22.39 4.93 7.57
N GLU A 105 22.40 6.25 7.37
CA GLU A 105 23.01 7.20 8.31
C GLU A 105 22.34 7.14 9.70
N MET A 106 21.01 7.11 9.74
CA MET A 106 20.27 7.02 10.98
C MET A 106 20.51 5.70 11.73
N ALA A 107 20.78 4.61 11.02
CA ALA A 107 21.04 3.29 11.61
C ALA A 107 22.39 3.22 12.35
N GLU A 108 23.29 4.20 12.17
CA GLU A 108 24.52 4.32 12.97
C GLU A 108 24.22 4.62 14.45
N ASP A 109 23.07 5.23 14.75
CA ASP A 109 22.55 5.39 16.10
C ASP A 109 21.68 4.17 16.46
N ALA A 110 22.15 3.39 17.45
CA ALA A 110 21.48 2.16 17.89
C ALA A 110 20.06 2.38 18.45
N GLU A 111 19.69 3.61 18.82
CA GLU A 111 18.32 3.94 19.22
C GLU A 111 17.34 3.91 18.04
N ASN A 112 17.84 4.03 16.81
CA ASN A 112 17.00 4.02 15.62
C ASN A 112 16.79 2.60 15.09
N VAL A 113 15.57 2.15 15.09
CA VAL A 113 15.17 0.87 14.48
C VAL A 113 14.47 1.14 13.15
N ILE A 114 15.16 0.83 12.05
CA ILE A 114 14.64 1.06 10.70
C ILE A 114 13.64 -0.04 10.35
N LEU A 115 12.42 0.36 10.03
CA LEU A 115 11.29 -0.54 9.70
C LEU A 115 10.93 -0.37 8.22
N ASN A 116 11.74 -0.98 7.35
CA ASN A 116 11.58 -0.86 5.90
C ASN A 116 10.55 -1.86 5.36
N GLN A 117 9.39 -1.37 4.89
CA GLN A 117 8.29 -2.20 4.38
C GLN A 117 8.67 -3.13 3.21
N PHE A 118 9.73 -2.82 2.47
CA PHE A 118 10.16 -3.61 1.32
C PHE A 118 10.99 -4.84 1.71
N ASN A 119 11.56 -4.83 2.92
CA ASN A 119 12.47 -5.85 3.42
C ASN A 119 11.93 -6.59 4.67
N GLU A 120 10.93 -6.02 5.34
CA GLU A 120 10.36 -6.60 6.56
C GLU A 120 9.29 -7.64 6.24
N PHE A 121 9.59 -8.93 6.48
CA PHE A 121 8.62 -10.01 6.32
C PHE A 121 7.36 -9.85 7.18
N GLY A 122 7.42 -9.06 8.24
CA GLY A 122 6.25 -8.70 9.04
C GLY A 122 5.12 -8.08 8.21
N ASN A 123 5.46 -7.25 7.21
CA ASN A 123 4.50 -6.72 6.24
C ASN A 123 3.81 -7.85 5.44
N TYR A 124 4.59 -8.79 4.90
CA TYR A 124 4.07 -9.97 4.20
C TYR A 124 3.16 -10.81 5.09
N VAL A 125 3.65 -11.19 6.28
CA VAL A 125 2.93 -12.04 7.22
C VAL A 125 1.60 -11.41 7.65
N ALA A 126 1.59 -10.11 7.94
CA ALA A 126 0.37 -9.40 8.33
C ALA A 126 -0.71 -9.45 7.24
N HIS A 127 -0.35 -9.20 5.98
CA HIS A 127 -1.31 -9.27 4.88
C HIS A 127 -1.76 -10.71 4.59
N ARG A 128 -0.86 -11.69 4.69
CA ARG A 128 -1.20 -13.10 4.51
C ARG A 128 -2.15 -13.59 5.60
N ALA A 129 -1.91 -13.22 6.87
CA ALA A 129 -2.67 -13.69 8.02
C ALA A 129 -3.97 -12.92 8.29
N VAL A 130 -4.08 -11.67 7.82
CA VAL A 130 -5.23 -10.80 8.09
C VAL A 130 -6.00 -10.47 6.83
N THR A 131 -5.33 -9.92 5.82
CA THR A 131 -6.01 -9.47 4.58
C THR A 131 -6.56 -10.65 3.79
N GLY A 132 -5.79 -11.72 3.62
CA GLY A 132 -6.24 -12.92 2.92
C GLY A 132 -7.50 -13.52 3.52
N PRO A 133 -7.50 -13.92 4.81
CA PRO A 133 -8.70 -14.45 5.47
C PRO A 133 -9.88 -13.48 5.51
N SER A 134 -9.62 -12.16 5.57
CA SER A 134 -10.70 -11.16 5.54
C SER A 134 -11.39 -11.12 4.17
N LEU A 135 -10.64 -11.22 3.08
CA LEU A 135 -11.17 -11.30 1.73
C LEU A 135 -11.95 -12.60 1.50
N GLU A 136 -11.44 -13.72 2.02
CA GLU A 136 -12.15 -15.00 2.00
C GLU A 136 -13.52 -14.90 2.67
N ARG A 137 -13.59 -14.33 3.88
CA ARG A 137 -14.87 -14.10 4.58
C ARG A 137 -15.84 -13.21 3.81
N ILE A 138 -15.33 -12.18 3.13
CA ILE A 138 -16.16 -11.32 2.27
C ILE A 138 -16.67 -12.13 1.08
N PHE A 139 -15.81 -12.93 0.45
CA PHE A 139 -16.22 -13.80 -0.66
C PHE A 139 -17.29 -14.78 -0.24
N ASP A 140 -17.12 -15.46 0.88
CA ASP A 140 -18.09 -16.43 1.43
C ASP A 140 -19.44 -15.75 1.74
N ALA A 141 -19.40 -14.52 2.28
CA ALA A 141 -20.62 -13.75 2.58
C ALA A 141 -21.44 -13.38 1.33
N VAL A 142 -20.79 -13.22 0.17
CA VAL A 142 -21.46 -12.91 -1.10
C VAL A 142 -21.70 -14.13 -2.00
N ASN A 143 -21.13 -15.28 -1.63
CA ASN A 143 -21.24 -16.58 -2.32
C ASN A 143 -22.12 -17.57 -1.55
N VAL A 144 -23.27 -17.10 -1.08
CA VAL A 144 -24.17 -17.85 -0.18
C VAL A 144 -24.61 -19.20 -0.77
N ASP A 145 -24.82 -19.24 -2.07
CA ASP A 145 -25.23 -20.46 -2.78
C ASP A 145 -24.08 -21.36 -3.22
N GLY A 146 -22.84 -20.96 -2.96
CA GLY A 146 -21.63 -21.71 -3.35
C GLY A 146 -21.40 -21.79 -4.87
N SER A 147 -22.16 -21.04 -5.67
CA SER A 147 -22.08 -21.12 -7.14
C SER A 147 -20.86 -20.43 -7.74
N LYS A 148 -20.23 -19.51 -7.01
CA LYS A 148 -19.08 -18.72 -7.48
C LYS A 148 -17.77 -19.35 -7.05
N LYS A 149 -16.75 -19.20 -7.89
CA LYS A 149 -15.39 -19.62 -7.61
C LYS A 149 -14.48 -18.39 -7.58
N MET A 150 -13.62 -18.32 -6.56
CA MET A 150 -12.53 -17.32 -6.53
C MET A 150 -11.43 -17.79 -7.50
N THR A 151 -11.35 -17.13 -8.66
CA THR A 151 -10.44 -17.55 -9.74
C THR A 151 -9.13 -16.80 -9.74
N ALA A 152 -9.14 -15.54 -9.29
CA ALA A 152 -7.96 -14.69 -9.26
C ALA A 152 -8.01 -13.68 -8.11
N TYR A 153 -6.84 -13.28 -7.66
CA TYR A 153 -6.58 -12.15 -6.81
C TYR A 153 -5.73 -11.13 -7.56
N VAL A 154 -6.24 -9.92 -7.73
CA VAL A 154 -5.57 -8.85 -8.47
C VAL A 154 -5.17 -7.75 -7.50
N ALA A 155 -3.89 -7.42 -7.44
CA ALA A 155 -3.39 -6.41 -6.53
C ALA A 155 -2.26 -5.57 -7.13
N ALA A 156 -2.41 -4.26 -7.04
CA ALA A 156 -1.36 -3.31 -7.38
C ALA A 156 -0.18 -3.44 -6.40
N SER A 157 1.01 -3.57 -6.94
CA SER A 157 2.23 -3.84 -6.18
C SER A 157 3.02 -2.55 -5.94
N GLY A 158 3.25 -2.24 -4.68
CA GLY A 158 4.28 -1.32 -4.21
C GLY A 158 5.33 -2.13 -3.44
N SER A 159 5.20 -2.25 -2.13
CA SER A 159 6.11 -3.08 -1.31
C SER A 159 5.93 -4.60 -1.48
N GLY A 160 4.95 -5.06 -2.24
CA GLY A 160 4.63 -6.49 -2.38
C GLY A 160 3.81 -7.07 -1.21
N GLY A 161 3.62 -6.33 -0.13
CA GLY A 161 2.93 -6.83 1.06
C GLY A 161 1.50 -7.31 0.78
N THR A 162 0.71 -6.54 0.02
CA THR A 162 -0.67 -6.93 -0.31
C THR A 162 -0.76 -8.20 -1.18
N LEU A 163 0.26 -8.51 -1.97
CA LEU A 163 0.32 -9.75 -2.76
C LEU A 163 0.36 -11.00 -1.88
N ALA A 164 0.83 -10.88 -0.64
CA ALA A 164 0.82 -11.98 0.33
C ALA A 164 -0.60 -12.47 0.70
N ALA A 165 -1.62 -11.59 0.59
CA ALA A 165 -3.00 -12.02 0.69
C ALA A 165 -3.39 -12.97 -0.46
N GLY A 166 -2.82 -12.74 -1.65
CA GLY A 166 -2.94 -13.65 -2.79
C GLY A 166 -2.33 -15.02 -2.52
N ASP A 167 -1.19 -15.09 -1.84
CA ASP A 167 -0.56 -16.37 -1.45
C ASP A 167 -1.49 -17.20 -0.54
N TYR A 168 -2.18 -16.53 0.38
CA TYR A 168 -3.22 -17.19 1.19
C TYR A 168 -4.37 -17.70 0.32
N LEU A 169 -4.94 -16.84 -0.53
CA LEU A 169 -6.08 -17.20 -1.38
C LEU A 169 -5.73 -18.25 -2.44
N LYS A 170 -4.51 -18.27 -2.92
CA LYS A 170 -4.01 -19.33 -3.82
C LYS A 170 -3.94 -20.66 -3.10
N GLN A 171 -3.46 -20.67 -1.87
CA GLN A 171 -3.38 -21.86 -1.05
C GLN A 171 -4.77 -22.42 -0.68
N SER A 172 -5.72 -21.56 -0.30
CA SER A 172 -7.05 -21.98 0.17
C SER A 172 -8.05 -22.24 -0.94
N HIS A 173 -8.00 -21.48 -2.05
CA HIS A 173 -8.98 -21.53 -3.14
C HIS A 173 -8.40 -21.87 -4.51
N GLY A 174 -7.09 -21.99 -4.65
CA GLY A 174 -6.43 -22.14 -5.95
C GLY A 174 -6.54 -20.90 -6.84
N ALA A 175 -6.78 -19.71 -6.23
CA ALA A 175 -6.86 -18.46 -6.95
C ALA A 175 -5.51 -18.10 -7.57
N ARG A 176 -5.51 -17.59 -8.81
CA ARG A 176 -4.30 -17.08 -9.45
C ARG A 176 -3.97 -15.69 -8.94
N ILE A 177 -2.69 -15.36 -8.87
CA ILE A 177 -2.21 -14.06 -8.40
C ILE A 177 -1.79 -13.20 -9.59
N CYS A 178 -2.44 -12.04 -9.73
CA CYS A 178 -2.10 -11.01 -10.70
C CYS A 178 -1.51 -9.79 -9.97
N ALA A 179 -0.22 -9.53 -10.19
CA ALA A 179 0.41 -8.29 -9.75
C ALA A 179 0.17 -7.20 -10.80
N VAL A 180 -0.33 -6.04 -10.35
CA VAL A 180 -0.52 -4.88 -11.23
C VAL A 180 0.56 -3.85 -10.93
N GLU A 181 1.18 -3.33 -11.97
CA GLU A 181 2.16 -2.24 -11.89
C GLU A 181 1.82 -1.12 -12.85
N ALA A 182 2.46 0.05 -12.70
CA ALA A 182 2.33 1.13 -13.66
C ALA A 182 3.15 0.82 -14.92
N LEU A 183 2.58 1.06 -16.09
CA LEU A 183 3.29 0.92 -17.38
C LEU A 183 4.51 1.84 -17.46
N GLU A 184 4.42 2.99 -16.80
CA GLU A 184 5.48 3.99 -16.70
C GLU A 184 6.61 3.56 -15.73
N CYS A 185 6.33 2.56 -14.85
CA CYS A 185 7.30 1.97 -13.91
C CYS A 185 7.17 0.43 -13.92
N PRO A 186 7.52 -0.24 -15.02
CA PRO A 186 7.29 -1.67 -15.23
C PRO A 186 8.42 -2.51 -14.63
N THR A 187 8.61 -2.47 -13.34
CA THR A 187 9.72 -3.11 -12.62
C THR A 187 9.71 -4.62 -12.75
N LEU A 188 8.54 -5.23 -12.62
CA LEU A 188 8.38 -6.68 -12.70
C LEU A 188 8.48 -7.19 -14.13
N LEU A 189 7.85 -6.49 -15.10
CA LEU A 189 7.81 -6.93 -16.50
C LEU A 189 9.10 -6.66 -17.25
N ASN A 190 9.71 -5.49 -17.06
CA ASN A 190 10.79 -5.01 -17.91
C ASN A 190 12.04 -4.57 -17.14
N ASN A 191 12.08 -4.77 -15.82
CA ASN A 191 13.09 -4.17 -14.95
C ASN A 191 13.21 -2.64 -15.20
N GLY A 192 12.07 -2.02 -15.50
CA GLY A 192 11.93 -0.62 -15.86
C GLY A 192 11.60 0.26 -14.66
N TYR A 193 11.76 1.57 -14.86
CA TYR A 193 11.55 2.55 -13.82
C TYR A 193 11.18 3.90 -14.43
N GLY A 194 10.26 4.61 -13.80
CA GLY A 194 9.87 5.94 -14.20
C GLY A 194 8.79 6.53 -13.28
N ASP A 195 8.53 7.81 -13.45
CA ASP A 195 7.48 8.52 -12.70
C ASP A 195 6.09 8.16 -13.23
N HIS A 196 5.13 8.05 -12.32
CA HIS A 196 3.74 7.74 -12.64
C HIS A 196 2.77 8.37 -11.62
N ASN A 197 1.47 8.45 -12.01
CA ASN A 197 0.43 9.11 -11.20
C ASN A 197 -0.23 8.19 -10.17
N ILE A 198 -0.08 6.87 -10.28
CA ILE A 198 -0.72 5.91 -9.38
C ILE A 198 0.09 5.84 -8.08
N GLN A 199 -0.15 6.80 -7.19
CA GLN A 199 0.62 6.94 -5.94
C GLN A 199 0.51 5.69 -5.06
N GLY A 200 1.62 5.26 -4.50
CA GLY A 200 1.74 4.16 -3.54
C GLY A 200 1.93 2.79 -4.16
N ILE A 201 2.12 2.70 -5.49
CA ILE A 201 2.59 1.49 -6.18
C ILE A 201 3.91 1.78 -6.89
N GLY A 202 4.58 0.73 -7.37
CA GLY A 202 5.87 0.85 -8.06
C GLY A 202 7.06 1.00 -7.10
N ASP A 203 8.20 0.54 -7.58
CA ASP A 203 9.53 0.68 -6.95
C ASP A 203 10.58 0.47 -8.04
N LYS A 204 11.80 0.97 -7.84
CA LYS A 204 12.96 0.68 -8.71
C LYS A 204 13.39 -0.77 -8.69
N HIS A 205 13.08 -1.49 -7.64
CA HIS A 205 13.50 -2.86 -7.41
C HIS A 205 12.31 -3.74 -7.05
N VAL A 206 12.41 -5.02 -7.40
CA VAL A 206 11.45 -6.01 -6.88
C VAL A 206 11.63 -6.09 -5.37
N PRO A 207 10.57 -5.84 -4.57
CA PRO A 207 10.69 -5.89 -3.12
C PRO A 207 11.15 -7.26 -2.63
N PHE A 208 12.04 -7.29 -1.63
CA PHE A 208 12.59 -8.53 -1.09
C PHE A 208 11.50 -9.48 -0.54
N ILE A 209 10.40 -8.89 -0.01
CA ILE A 209 9.28 -9.67 0.53
C ILE A 209 8.30 -10.18 -0.54
N HIS A 210 8.47 -9.80 -1.81
CA HIS A 210 7.58 -10.25 -2.88
C HIS A 210 7.87 -11.71 -3.24
N ASN A 211 6.89 -12.58 -3.10
CA ASN A 211 6.96 -13.98 -3.52
C ASN A 211 6.73 -14.08 -5.04
N VAL A 212 7.77 -13.74 -5.81
CA VAL A 212 7.69 -13.68 -7.28
C VAL A 212 7.38 -15.04 -7.91
N MET A 213 7.85 -16.13 -7.28
CA MET A 213 7.62 -17.50 -7.78
C MET A 213 6.15 -17.93 -7.66
N ASN A 214 5.37 -17.26 -6.83
CA ASN A 214 3.96 -17.56 -6.65
C ASN A 214 3.03 -16.62 -7.44
N THR A 215 3.56 -15.57 -8.05
CA THR A 215 2.83 -14.64 -8.93
C THR A 215 2.60 -15.31 -10.29
N ASP A 216 1.34 -15.40 -10.73
CA ASP A 216 0.96 -16.07 -11.99
C ASP A 216 0.99 -15.11 -13.18
N PHE A 217 0.62 -13.83 -12.94
CA PHE A 217 0.55 -12.81 -13.99
C PHE A 217 1.12 -11.49 -13.47
N VAL A 218 1.67 -10.72 -14.38
CA VAL A 218 1.98 -9.31 -14.16
C VAL A 218 1.32 -8.52 -15.27
N VAL A 219 0.58 -7.48 -14.90
CA VAL A 219 -0.11 -6.58 -15.84
C VAL A 219 0.34 -5.15 -15.60
N ALA A 220 0.75 -4.47 -16.65
CA ALA A 220 1.08 -3.05 -16.58
C ALA A 220 -0.12 -2.20 -17.02
N VAL A 221 -0.50 -1.24 -16.19
CA VAL A 221 -1.62 -0.32 -16.42
C VAL A 221 -1.09 1.10 -16.57
N SER A 222 -1.41 1.77 -17.68
CA SER A 222 -0.92 3.12 -17.94
C SER A 222 -1.63 4.18 -17.09
N ASP A 223 -0.92 5.25 -16.75
CA ASP A 223 -1.49 6.45 -16.14
C ASP A 223 -2.66 7.01 -16.95
N LYS A 224 -2.58 6.96 -18.27
CA LYS A 224 -3.66 7.41 -19.16
C LYS A 224 -4.94 6.61 -18.94
N ALA A 225 -4.85 5.28 -18.84
CA ALA A 225 -6.00 4.42 -18.61
C ALA A 225 -6.57 4.61 -17.20
N SER A 226 -5.71 4.65 -16.20
CA SER A 226 -6.09 4.87 -14.79
C SER A 226 -6.77 6.22 -14.59
N ASN A 227 -6.21 7.29 -15.15
CA ASN A 227 -6.77 8.63 -15.05
C ASN A 227 -8.12 8.75 -15.78
N ALA A 228 -8.25 8.14 -16.97
CA ALA A 228 -9.51 8.14 -17.71
C ALA A 228 -10.61 7.41 -16.93
N LEU A 229 -10.34 6.24 -16.38
CA LEU A 229 -11.31 5.49 -15.60
C LEU A 229 -11.60 6.18 -14.25
N ASN A 230 -10.61 6.81 -13.65
CA ASN A 230 -10.78 7.63 -12.44
C ASN A 230 -11.76 8.78 -12.68
N LEU A 231 -11.66 9.46 -13.83
CA LEU A 231 -12.59 10.51 -14.21
C LEU A 231 -14.04 9.96 -14.34
N VAL A 232 -14.20 8.80 -14.97
CA VAL A 232 -15.50 8.15 -15.13
C VAL A 232 -16.11 7.76 -13.78
N PHE A 233 -15.32 7.19 -12.89
CA PHE A 233 -15.81 6.70 -11.59
C PHE A 233 -16.06 7.83 -10.58
N ASN A 234 -15.21 8.85 -10.57
CA ASN A 234 -15.21 9.88 -9.52
C ASN A 234 -15.96 11.15 -9.89
N THR A 235 -16.57 11.25 -11.11
CA THR A 235 -17.42 12.36 -11.48
C THR A 235 -18.87 11.94 -11.68
N THR A 236 -19.82 12.81 -11.33
CA THR A 236 -21.25 12.54 -11.56
C THR A 236 -21.59 12.32 -13.04
N PRO A 237 -21.10 13.15 -13.99
CA PRO A 237 -21.33 12.89 -15.41
C PRO A 237 -20.76 11.55 -15.88
N GLY A 238 -19.56 11.19 -15.41
CA GLY A 238 -18.91 9.92 -15.74
C GLY A 238 -19.72 8.72 -15.27
N ARG A 239 -20.17 8.71 -14.02
CA ARG A 239 -21.02 7.63 -13.47
C ARG A 239 -22.37 7.54 -14.18
N SER A 240 -22.99 8.68 -14.50
CA SER A 240 -24.24 8.71 -15.26
C SER A 240 -24.06 8.16 -16.67
N TYR A 241 -22.94 8.49 -17.33
CA TYR A 241 -22.59 7.91 -18.63
C TYR A 241 -22.41 6.40 -18.53
N LEU A 242 -21.67 5.92 -17.53
CA LEU A 242 -21.43 4.49 -17.33
C LEU A 242 -22.73 3.74 -17.08
N ALA A 243 -23.59 4.22 -16.17
CA ALA A 243 -24.88 3.61 -15.88
C ALA A 243 -25.76 3.50 -17.12
N LYS A 244 -25.83 4.58 -17.93
CA LYS A 244 -26.59 4.58 -19.20
C LYS A 244 -25.99 3.60 -20.23
N ARG A 245 -24.67 3.48 -20.30
CA ARG A 245 -23.97 2.66 -21.30
C ARG A 245 -24.01 1.17 -20.98
N THR A 246 -23.91 0.80 -19.70
CA THR A 246 -23.78 -0.58 -19.23
C THR A 246 -25.05 -1.16 -18.64
N GLY A 247 -26.05 -0.33 -18.35
CA GLY A 247 -27.29 -0.74 -17.69
C GLY A 247 -27.15 -1.01 -16.19
N ILE A 248 -26.00 -0.69 -15.56
CA ILE A 248 -25.86 -0.81 -14.10
C ILE A 248 -26.79 0.20 -13.42
N ASN A 249 -27.32 -0.15 -12.25
CA ASN A 249 -28.19 0.77 -11.51
C ASN A 249 -27.39 1.98 -10.96
N GLN A 250 -28.11 3.06 -10.68
CA GLN A 250 -27.52 4.32 -10.23
C GLN A 250 -26.85 4.19 -8.84
N GLU A 251 -27.40 3.35 -7.98
CA GLU A 251 -26.87 3.10 -6.64
C GLU A 251 -25.49 2.44 -6.72
N PHE A 252 -25.36 1.38 -7.50
CA PHE A 252 -24.05 0.74 -7.73
C PHE A 252 -23.07 1.71 -8.42
N ALA A 253 -23.53 2.49 -9.39
CA ALA A 253 -22.69 3.49 -10.04
C ALA A 253 -22.17 4.55 -9.04
N ALA A 254 -22.97 4.93 -8.03
CA ALA A 254 -22.55 5.87 -6.99
C ALA A 254 -21.41 5.30 -6.13
N GLU A 255 -21.40 4.00 -5.85
CA GLU A 255 -20.35 3.35 -5.06
C GLU A 255 -18.97 3.37 -5.73
N LEU A 256 -18.92 3.50 -7.07
CA LEU A 256 -17.66 3.61 -7.82
C LEU A 256 -16.83 4.85 -7.42
N ALA A 257 -17.48 5.89 -6.87
CA ALA A 257 -16.79 7.08 -6.33
C ALA A 257 -15.91 6.77 -5.11
N ASN A 258 -16.03 5.59 -4.52
CA ASN A 258 -15.19 5.15 -3.40
C ASN A 258 -13.85 4.54 -3.86
N LEU A 259 -13.62 4.37 -5.17
CA LEU A 259 -12.42 3.76 -5.71
C LEU A 259 -11.34 4.82 -5.99
N GLY A 260 -10.20 4.68 -5.32
CA GLY A 260 -8.98 5.46 -5.60
C GLY A 260 -8.17 4.85 -6.75
N LEU A 261 -7.12 5.55 -7.19
CA LEU A 261 -6.31 5.18 -8.37
C LEU A 261 -5.74 3.76 -8.32
N SER A 262 -5.22 3.29 -7.18
CA SER A 262 -4.71 1.92 -7.07
C SER A 262 -5.81 0.86 -7.16
N SER A 263 -7.02 1.15 -6.66
CA SER A 263 -8.18 0.27 -6.84
C SER A 263 -8.63 0.25 -8.30
N ILE A 264 -8.58 1.39 -8.97
CA ILE A 264 -8.89 1.51 -10.41
C ILE A 264 -7.87 0.73 -11.25
N ALA A 265 -6.58 0.80 -10.88
CA ALA A 265 -5.55 -0.03 -11.51
C ALA A 265 -5.84 -1.52 -11.35
N ASN A 266 -6.32 -1.97 -10.17
CA ASN A 266 -6.74 -3.36 -9.98
C ASN A 266 -7.97 -3.76 -10.82
N VAL A 267 -8.87 -2.83 -11.10
CA VAL A 267 -10.03 -3.08 -11.98
C VAL A 267 -9.59 -3.23 -13.44
N LEU A 268 -8.54 -2.49 -13.84
CA LEU A 268 -7.98 -2.56 -15.20
C LEU A 268 -7.11 -3.81 -15.40
N GLY A 269 -6.41 -4.28 -14.37
CA GLY A 269 -5.63 -5.52 -14.38
C GLY A 269 -6.50 -6.77 -14.41
#